data_2d6cf0a2a843bcdce7f90afa26c08305
#
_entry.id   2d6cf0a2a843bcdce7f90afa26c08305
#
_cell.length_a   1.000
_cell.length_b   1.000
_cell.length_c   1.000
_cell.angle_alpha   90.00
_cell.angle_beta   90.00
_cell.angle_gamma   90.00
#
_symmetry.space_group_name_H-M   'P 1'
#
loop_
_entity.id
_entity.type
_entity.pdbx_description
1 polymer ?
#
loop_
_entity_poly.entity_id
_entity_poly.type
_entity_poly.pdbx_seq_one_letter_code
_entity_poly.pdbx_strand_id
1 'polypeptide(L)'
;EARAELAYRWPAQFHIVGKDIIRFHCVIWPAMLMAIGEALPEHVFAHGFLTVRNAETGKAEKMSKSRGNAIAPQDVIDMLGVEGYRYYFMTDVVPGTDGAISFDRMEQVYNADLANSWGNLISRSLNMSGKYFDGCAPAKPASFDAFDNPLAKIADGLVERYMAKMDVLDYGGAKDEVMELIHAANHYIKDSEPWALAKDEAK
;
A
#
# COMPACT_ATOMS: atom_id res chain seq x y z
N GLU A 1 -14.21 19.20 -31.06
CA GLU A 1 -13.16 18.34 -30.44
C GLU A 1 -12.87 18.75 -29.00
N ALA A 2 -12.39 19.97 -28.70
CA ALA A 2 -12.06 20.40 -27.32
C ALA A 2 -13.21 20.30 -26.32
N ARG A 3 -14.47 20.54 -26.74
CA ARG A 3 -15.65 20.45 -25.88
C ARG A 3 -16.04 18.98 -25.58
N ALA A 4 -15.82 18.07 -26.51
CA ALA A 4 -16.04 16.64 -26.32
C ALA A 4 -14.95 16.04 -25.42
N GLU A 5 -13.71 16.48 -25.55
CA GLU A 5 -12.60 16.08 -24.67
C GLU A 5 -12.79 16.61 -23.24
N LEU A 6 -13.29 17.84 -23.07
CA LEU A 6 -13.62 18.39 -21.77
C LEU A 6 -14.73 17.58 -21.09
N ALA A 7 -15.79 17.22 -21.82
CA ALA A 7 -16.89 16.42 -21.28
C ALA A 7 -16.47 15.02 -20.84
N TYR A 8 -15.38 14.48 -21.37
CA TYR A 8 -14.81 13.21 -20.92
C TYR A 8 -13.96 13.34 -19.64
N ARG A 9 -13.33 14.50 -19.44
CA ARG A 9 -12.40 14.75 -18.33
C ARG A 9 -13.02 15.53 -17.15
N TRP A 10 -14.22 16.06 -17.34
CA TRP A 10 -14.91 16.87 -16.34
C TRP A 10 -16.34 16.35 -16.11
N PRO A 11 -16.85 16.28 -14.86
CA PRO A 11 -16.17 16.70 -13.61
C PRO A 11 -15.04 15.75 -13.22
N ALA A 12 -14.03 16.29 -12.52
CA ALA A 12 -12.97 15.49 -11.93
C ALA A 12 -13.51 14.69 -10.74
N GLN A 13 -13.19 13.40 -10.66
CA GLN A 13 -13.54 12.58 -9.50
C GLN A 13 -12.78 13.05 -8.25
N PHE A 14 -11.51 13.36 -8.38
CA PHE A 14 -10.69 13.83 -7.27
C PHE A 14 -9.88 15.07 -7.63
N HIS A 15 -9.89 16.06 -6.72
CA HIS A 15 -8.85 17.07 -6.64
C HIS A 15 -7.93 16.70 -5.47
N ILE A 16 -6.68 16.30 -5.76
CA ILE A 16 -5.66 15.99 -4.76
C ILE A 16 -4.81 17.24 -4.56
N VAL A 17 -4.86 17.83 -3.37
CA VAL A 17 -4.26 19.13 -3.07
C VAL A 17 -3.53 19.11 -1.72
N GLY A 18 -2.56 20.01 -1.53
CA GLY A 18 -1.99 20.26 -0.21
C GLY A 18 -3.00 20.95 0.72
N LYS A 19 -2.94 20.65 2.01
CA LYS A 19 -3.86 21.20 3.02
C LYS A 19 -3.87 22.73 3.09
N ASP A 20 -2.80 23.38 2.66
CA ASP A 20 -2.65 24.84 2.64
C ASP A 20 -3.53 25.53 1.59
N ILE A 21 -3.99 24.81 0.58
CA ILE A 21 -4.82 25.34 -0.49
C ILE A 21 -6.28 24.82 -0.45
N ILE A 22 -6.70 24.22 0.67
CA ILE A 22 -8.11 23.77 0.87
C ILE A 22 -9.11 24.90 0.61
N ARG A 23 -8.85 26.10 1.12
CA ARG A 23 -9.77 27.23 0.96
C ARG A 23 -10.02 27.57 -0.51
N PHE A 24 -9.01 27.45 -1.34
CA PHE A 24 -9.15 27.70 -2.78
C PHE A 24 -9.97 26.62 -3.47
N HIS A 25 -9.76 25.35 -3.12
CA HIS A 25 -10.38 24.21 -3.80
C HIS A 25 -11.75 23.82 -3.22
N CYS A 26 -12.04 24.17 -1.96
CA CYS A 26 -13.33 23.84 -1.34
C CYS A 26 -14.31 25.05 -1.24
N VAL A 27 -13.83 26.27 -1.49
CA VAL A 27 -14.68 27.47 -1.40
C VAL A 27 -14.64 28.28 -2.70
N ILE A 28 -13.47 28.78 -3.08
CA ILE A 28 -13.34 29.71 -4.21
C ILE A 28 -13.62 29.01 -5.53
N TRP A 29 -12.98 27.87 -5.76
CA TRP A 29 -13.13 27.10 -7.00
C TRP A 29 -14.57 26.61 -7.23
N PRO A 30 -15.25 25.97 -6.26
CA PRO A 30 -16.66 25.66 -6.40
C PRO A 30 -17.56 26.87 -6.68
N ALA A 31 -17.32 28.00 -6.02
CA ALA A 31 -18.08 29.22 -6.28
C ALA A 31 -17.91 29.72 -7.72
N MET A 32 -16.70 29.65 -8.28
CA MET A 32 -16.43 29.99 -9.68
C MET A 32 -17.15 29.04 -10.64
N LEU A 33 -17.09 27.74 -10.41
CA LEU A 33 -17.77 26.73 -11.23
C LEU A 33 -19.28 26.93 -11.22
N MET A 34 -19.86 27.16 -10.03
CA MET A 34 -21.29 27.46 -9.90
C MET A 34 -21.69 28.74 -10.65
N ALA A 35 -20.85 29.79 -10.61
CA ALA A 35 -21.11 31.03 -11.29
C ALA A 35 -21.15 30.91 -12.82
N ILE A 36 -20.40 29.96 -13.38
CA ILE A 36 -20.36 29.69 -14.84
C ILE A 36 -21.26 28.51 -15.25
N GLY A 37 -21.98 27.89 -14.31
CA GLY A 37 -22.88 26.77 -14.56
C GLY A 37 -22.20 25.45 -14.87
N GLU A 38 -20.95 25.27 -14.44
CA GLU A 38 -20.21 24.03 -14.60
C GLU A 38 -20.40 23.08 -13.39
N ALA A 39 -20.24 21.77 -13.66
CA ALA A 39 -20.32 20.75 -12.61
C ALA A 39 -19.17 20.89 -11.60
N LEU A 40 -19.44 20.52 -10.35
CA LEU A 40 -18.43 20.51 -9.30
C LEU A 40 -17.60 19.20 -9.35
N PRO A 41 -16.32 19.20 -8.90
CA PRO A 41 -15.58 17.98 -8.65
C PRO A 41 -16.30 17.14 -7.58
N GLU A 42 -16.21 15.81 -7.71
CA GLU A 42 -16.90 14.90 -6.79
C GLU A 42 -16.26 14.93 -5.39
N HIS A 43 -14.92 14.96 -5.35
CA HIS A 43 -14.16 14.94 -4.11
C HIS A 43 -12.97 15.89 -4.14
N VAL A 44 -12.66 16.48 -2.98
CA VAL A 44 -11.41 17.20 -2.75
C VAL A 44 -10.66 16.50 -1.63
N PHE A 45 -9.51 15.91 -1.95
CA PHE A 45 -8.65 15.26 -0.98
C PHE A 45 -7.46 16.16 -0.65
N ALA A 46 -7.37 16.58 0.61
CA ALA A 46 -6.29 17.43 1.10
C ALA A 46 -5.26 16.59 1.88
N HIS A 47 -4.06 16.46 1.32
CA HIS A 47 -2.97 15.76 1.99
C HIS A 47 -2.17 16.69 2.90
N GLY A 48 -1.53 16.10 3.93
CA GLY A 48 -0.61 16.80 4.82
C GLY A 48 0.75 17.10 4.17
N PHE A 49 1.61 17.80 4.91
CA PHE A 49 2.96 18.07 4.45
C PHE A 49 3.89 16.89 4.73
N LEU A 50 4.83 16.68 3.81
CA LEU A 50 5.97 15.81 4.07
C LEU A 50 7.05 16.62 4.81
N THR A 51 7.48 16.08 5.92
CA THR A 51 8.56 16.64 6.75
C THR A 51 9.71 15.65 6.82
N VAL A 52 10.90 16.12 7.11
CA VAL A 52 12.06 15.28 7.39
C VAL A 52 12.44 15.41 8.84
N ARG A 53 12.94 14.33 9.42
CA ARG A 53 13.45 14.37 10.79
C ARG A 53 14.85 14.96 10.79
N ASN A 54 15.04 16.07 11.51
CA ASN A 54 16.36 16.65 11.71
C ASN A 54 17.22 15.68 12.57
N ALA A 55 18.39 15.32 12.08
CA ALA A 55 19.25 14.33 12.72
C ALA A 55 19.79 14.78 14.07
N GLU A 56 20.00 16.10 14.26
CA GLU A 56 20.57 16.65 15.49
C GLU A 56 19.51 16.86 16.58
N THR A 57 18.35 17.39 16.18
CA THR A 57 17.29 17.78 17.13
C THR A 57 16.19 16.72 17.29
N GLY A 58 16.13 15.74 16.40
CA GLY A 58 15.06 14.74 16.32
C GLY A 58 13.68 15.29 15.94
N LYS A 59 13.57 16.60 15.67
CA LYS A 59 12.30 17.26 15.35
C LYS A 59 11.96 17.13 13.87
N ALA A 60 10.66 17.06 13.58
CA ALA A 60 10.15 17.12 12.21
C ALA A 60 10.29 18.54 11.68
N GLU A 61 10.92 18.70 10.52
CA GLU A 61 11.12 19.97 9.84
C GLU A 61 10.55 19.93 8.44
N LYS A 62 9.99 21.05 7.99
CA LYS A 62 9.49 21.17 6.62
C LYS A 62 10.65 20.99 5.63
N MET A 63 10.44 20.14 4.63
CA MET A 63 11.40 20.00 3.52
C MET A 63 11.55 21.31 2.77
N SER A 64 12.79 21.68 2.48
CA SER A 64 13.12 22.89 1.73
C SER A 64 14.39 22.67 0.91
N LYS A 65 14.32 22.98 -0.39
CA LYS A 65 15.50 22.94 -1.27
C LYS A 65 16.61 23.88 -0.77
N SER A 66 16.23 25.05 -0.23
CA SER A 66 17.20 26.04 0.27
C SER A 66 17.91 25.60 1.55
N ARG A 67 17.33 24.65 2.30
CA ARG A 67 17.96 24.06 3.51
C ARG A 67 18.75 22.79 3.20
N GLY A 68 18.68 22.27 1.98
CA GLY A 68 19.36 21.04 1.60
C GLY A 68 18.82 19.78 2.26
N ASN A 69 17.61 19.83 2.87
CA ASN A 69 17.00 18.72 3.58
C ASN A 69 15.84 18.06 2.78
N ALA A 70 15.71 18.38 1.50
CA ALA A 70 14.70 17.78 0.64
C ALA A 70 15.18 16.40 0.16
N ILE A 71 14.34 15.38 0.38
CA ILE A 71 14.53 14.05 -0.19
C ILE A 71 13.89 14.05 -1.57
N ALA A 72 14.68 13.87 -2.62
CA ALA A 72 14.16 13.79 -3.97
C ALA A 72 13.55 12.38 -4.21
N PRO A 73 12.40 12.28 -4.92
CA PRO A 73 11.82 11.00 -5.28
C PRO A 73 12.81 10.05 -5.97
N GLN A 74 13.69 10.59 -6.81
CA GLN A 74 14.68 9.81 -7.53
C GLN A 74 15.67 9.12 -6.58
N ASP A 75 16.12 9.79 -5.53
CA ASP A 75 17.08 9.22 -4.56
C ASP A 75 16.47 7.98 -3.88
N VAL A 76 15.17 8.02 -3.57
CA VAL A 76 14.45 6.88 -2.99
C VAL A 76 14.23 5.77 -4.01
N ILE A 77 13.89 6.12 -5.25
CA ILE A 77 13.71 5.15 -6.35
C ILE A 77 15.01 4.43 -6.67
N ASP A 78 16.12 5.14 -6.67
CA ASP A 78 17.45 4.55 -6.93
C ASP A 78 17.86 3.58 -5.80
N MET A 79 17.39 3.81 -4.58
CA MET A 79 17.66 2.96 -3.40
C MET A 79 16.70 1.76 -3.31
N LEU A 80 15.40 1.95 -3.49
CA LEU A 80 14.36 0.96 -3.18
C LEU A 80 13.58 0.46 -4.42
N GLY A 81 13.83 1.02 -5.60
CA GLY A 81 13.00 0.81 -6.78
C GLY A 81 11.68 1.58 -6.72
N VAL A 82 10.96 1.61 -7.84
CA VAL A 82 9.68 2.32 -7.98
C VAL A 82 8.61 1.71 -7.06
N GLU A 83 8.57 0.40 -6.96
CA GLU A 83 7.61 -0.34 -6.14
C GLU A 83 7.82 -0.07 -4.65
N GLY A 84 9.08 -0.08 -4.18
CA GLY A 84 9.41 0.25 -2.79
C GLY A 84 9.06 1.70 -2.43
N TYR A 85 9.34 2.64 -3.35
CA TYR A 85 8.93 4.03 -3.21
C TYR A 85 7.40 4.15 -3.07
N ARG A 86 6.65 3.59 -4.01
CA ARG A 86 5.18 3.64 -4.00
C ARG A 86 4.61 2.96 -2.76
N TYR A 87 5.12 1.79 -2.41
CA TYR A 87 4.70 1.05 -1.22
C TYR A 87 4.82 1.90 0.04
N TYR A 88 5.98 2.50 0.27
CA TYR A 88 6.21 3.34 1.44
C TYR A 88 5.23 4.51 1.53
N PHE A 89 5.09 5.29 0.44
CA PHE A 89 4.20 6.46 0.45
C PHE A 89 2.72 6.12 0.54
N MET A 90 2.33 4.95 0.06
CA MET A 90 0.94 4.49 0.16
C MET A 90 0.60 3.86 1.52
N THR A 91 1.58 3.42 2.28
CA THR A 91 1.33 2.61 3.49
C THR A 91 1.81 3.23 4.79
N ASP A 92 2.90 3.98 4.79
CA ASP A 92 3.50 4.58 6.00
C ASP A 92 3.16 6.07 6.15
N VAL A 93 2.81 6.75 5.06
CA VAL A 93 2.37 8.15 5.09
C VAL A 93 0.86 8.20 5.18
N VAL A 94 0.33 8.53 6.35
CA VAL A 94 -1.11 8.56 6.60
C VAL A 94 -1.76 9.72 5.85
N PRO A 95 -2.74 9.46 4.96
CA PRO A 95 -3.46 10.50 4.24
C PRO A 95 -4.09 11.54 5.17
N GLY A 96 -4.02 12.83 4.79
CA GLY A 96 -4.61 13.93 5.57
C GLY A 96 -3.78 14.42 6.76
N THR A 97 -2.69 13.72 7.14
CA THR A 97 -1.80 14.13 8.23
C THR A 97 -0.40 14.51 7.71
N ASP A 98 0.36 15.24 8.52
CA ASP A 98 1.76 15.51 8.19
C ASP A 98 2.59 14.25 8.45
N GLY A 99 3.38 13.84 7.45
CA GLY A 99 4.25 12.67 7.54
C GLY A 99 5.71 13.04 7.68
N ALA A 100 6.39 12.49 8.69
CA ALA A 100 7.84 12.60 8.81
C ALA A 100 8.50 11.43 8.07
N ILE A 101 9.25 11.73 7.01
CA ILE A 101 9.93 10.73 6.21
C ILE A 101 11.43 10.69 6.53
N SER A 102 12.04 9.51 6.39
CA SER A 102 13.49 9.31 6.46
C SER A 102 13.88 8.06 5.67
N PHE A 103 15.10 8.02 5.16
CA PHE A 103 15.64 6.84 4.47
C PHE A 103 15.63 5.61 5.36
N ASP A 104 16.04 5.73 6.61
CA ASP A 104 16.04 4.62 7.59
C ASP A 104 14.63 4.01 7.75
N ARG A 105 13.61 4.87 7.83
CA ARG A 105 12.23 4.39 7.95
C ARG A 105 11.74 3.71 6.68
N MET A 106 12.09 4.25 5.52
CA MET A 106 11.77 3.64 4.22
C MET A 106 12.39 2.25 4.09
N GLU A 107 13.68 2.12 4.45
CA GLU A 107 14.38 0.84 4.45
C GLU A 107 13.77 -0.15 5.45
N GLN A 108 13.42 0.29 6.65
CA GLN A 108 12.75 -0.55 7.65
C GLN A 108 11.43 -1.11 7.14
N VAL A 109 10.57 -0.26 6.56
CA VAL A 109 9.26 -0.68 6.01
C VAL A 109 9.46 -1.65 4.85
N TYR A 110 10.36 -1.34 3.93
CA TYR A 110 10.69 -2.21 2.81
C TYR A 110 11.16 -3.59 3.29
N ASN A 111 12.11 -3.62 4.20
CA ASN A 111 12.68 -4.87 4.70
C ASN A 111 11.65 -5.68 5.51
N ALA A 112 10.87 -5.04 6.36
CA ALA A 112 9.88 -5.74 7.19
C ALA A 112 8.76 -6.36 6.36
N ASP A 113 8.14 -5.58 5.51
CA ASP A 113 6.92 -5.97 4.82
C ASP A 113 7.22 -6.71 3.50
N LEU A 114 8.05 -6.11 2.63
CA LEU A 114 8.28 -6.64 1.29
C LEU A 114 9.34 -7.76 1.28
N ALA A 115 10.49 -7.56 1.92
CA ALA A 115 11.55 -8.55 1.89
C ALA A 115 11.28 -9.72 2.87
N ASN A 116 11.05 -9.39 4.16
CA ASN A 116 10.97 -10.42 5.21
C ASN A 116 9.59 -11.08 5.33
N SER A 117 8.49 -10.37 5.04
CA SER A 117 7.15 -10.98 5.12
C SER A 117 6.72 -11.56 3.79
N TRP A 118 6.54 -10.72 2.77
CA TRP A 118 6.06 -11.13 1.45
C TRP A 118 7.10 -11.95 0.67
N GLY A 119 8.34 -11.46 0.58
CA GLY A 119 9.42 -12.12 -0.14
C GLY A 119 9.77 -13.50 0.46
N ASN A 120 9.79 -13.62 1.77
CA ASN A 120 9.98 -14.92 2.43
C ASN A 120 8.84 -15.89 2.17
N LEU A 121 7.58 -15.44 2.19
CA LEU A 121 6.44 -16.29 1.86
C LEU A 121 6.58 -16.88 0.46
N ILE A 122 6.81 -16.01 -0.54
CA ILE A 122 6.99 -16.44 -1.93
C ILE A 122 8.18 -17.37 -2.09
N SER A 123 9.35 -16.98 -1.59
CA SER A 123 10.59 -17.77 -1.73
C SER A 123 10.45 -19.15 -1.09
N ARG A 124 9.89 -19.23 0.12
CA ARG A 124 9.66 -20.52 0.81
C ARG A 124 8.66 -21.39 0.07
N SER A 125 7.55 -20.82 -0.40
CA SER A 125 6.52 -21.56 -1.15
C SER A 125 7.06 -22.11 -2.47
N LEU A 126 7.80 -21.29 -3.24
CA LEU A 126 8.40 -21.70 -4.49
C LEU A 126 9.49 -22.76 -4.28
N ASN A 127 10.34 -22.62 -3.26
CA ASN A 127 11.35 -23.61 -2.93
C ASN A 127 10.74 -24.96 -2.53
N MET A 128 9.64 -24.94 -1.77
CA MET A 128 8.92 -26.18 -1.41
C MET A 128 8.23 -26.79 -2.62
N SER A 129 7.60 -25.97 -3.48
CA SER A 129 7.02 -26.45 -4.74
C SER A 129 8.08 -27.10 -5.63
N GLY A 130 9.24 -26.47 -5.81
CA GLY A 130 10.35 -27.05 -6.57
C GLY A 130 10.87 -28.37 -5.98
N LYS A 131 10.94 -28.44 -4.66
CA LYS A 131 11.51 -29.60 -3.97
C LYS A 131 10.58 -30.82 -3.89
N TYR A 132 9.27 -30.59 -3.71
CA TYR A 132 8.31 -31.65 -3.41
C TYR A 132 7.30 -31.90 -4.53
N PHE A 133 7.17 -30.99 -5.51
CA PHE A 133 6.18 -31.04 -6.56
C PHE A 133 6.74 -30.69 -7.95
N ASP A 134 8.05 -30.83 -8.16
CA ASP A 134 8.74 -30.54 -9.43
C ASP A 134 8.44 -29.13 -9.99
N GLY A 135 8.24 -28.15 -9.10
CA GLY A 135 7.92 -26.77 -9.47
C GLY A 135 6.46 -26.52 -9.89
N CYS A 136 5.62 -27.56 -9.82
CA CYS A 136 4.19 -27.44 -10.12
C CYS A 136 3.39 -27.17 -8.85
N ALA A 137 2.29 -26.40 -8.97
CA ALA A 137 1.30 -26.35 -7.90
C ALA A 137 0.54 -27.66 -7.85
N PRO A 138 0.36 -28.28 -6.66
CA PRO A 138 -0.46 -29.47 -6.53
C PRO A 138 -1.90 -29.20 -6.95
N ALA A 139 -2.58 -30.22 -7.47
CA ALA A 139 -3.99 -30.10 -7.83
C ALA A 139 -4.83 -29.77 -6.59
N LYS A 140 -5.84 -28.91 -6.77
CA LYS A 140 -6.79 -28.60 -5.69
C LYS A 140 -7.44 -29.89 -5.22
N PRO A 141 -7.38 -30.24 -3.91
CA PRO A 141 -8.02 -31.43 -3.40
C PRO A 141 -9.53 -31.35 -3.57
N ALA A 142 -10.19 -32.49 -3.84
CA ALA A 142 -11.65 -32.57 -4.08
C ALA A 142 -12.47 -32.09 -2.86
N SER A 143 -11.94 -32.20 -1.66
CA SER A 143 -12.56 -31.77 -0.40
C SER A 143 -11.77 -30.68 0.28
N PHE A 144 -11.61 -29.53 -0.40
CA PHE A 144 -10.92 -28.38 0.21
C PHE A 144 -11.62 -27.89 1.48
N ASP A 145 -12.94 -28.07 1.56
CA ASP A 145 -13.77 -27.72 2.72
C ASP A 145 -13.59 -28.69 3.92
N ALA A 146 -12.96 -29.85 3.72
CA ALA A 146 -12.68 -30.80 4.80
C ALA A 146 -11.43 -30.43 5.64
N PHE A 147 -10.61 -29.52 5.16
CA PHE A 147 -9.51 -28.97 5.93
C PHE A 147 -10.00 -27.73 6.67
N ASP A 148 -9.89 -27.73 8.01
CA ASP A 148 -10.01 -26.50 8.79
C ASP A 148 -8.81 -25.60 8.44
N ASN A 149 -8.94 -24.90 7.32
CA ASN A 149 -7.90 -24.05 6.78
C ASN A 149 -8.05 -22.64 7.39
N PRO A 150 -7.21 -22.26 8.36
CA PRO A 150 -7.30 -20.96 9.00
C PRO A 150 -7.11 -19.81 8.02
N LEU A 151 -6.37 -20.02 6.93
CA LEU A 151 -6.13 -19.02 5.91
C LEU A 151 -7.38 -18.70 5.10
N ALA A 152 -8.26 -19.70 4.88
CA ALA A 152 -9.52 -19.50 4.17
C ALA A 152 -10.43 -18.52 4.91
N LYS A 153 -10.46 -18.57 6.24
CA LYS A 153 -11.26 -17.65 7.07
C LYS A 153 -10.74 -16.20 7.01
N ILE A 154 -9.42 -16.02 6.94
CA ILE A 154 -8.80 -14.69 6.82
C ILE A 154 -8.98 -14.15 5.40
N ALA A 155 -8.87 -15.02 4.40
CA ALA A 155 -9.04 -14.65 2.99
C ALA A 155 -10.49 -14.34 2.60
N ASP A 156 -11.46 -14.89 3.37
CA ASP A 156 -12.88 -14.63 3.13
C ASP A 156 -13.21 -13.15 3.29
N GLY A 157 -13.84 -12.56 2.27
CA GLY A 157 -14.15 -11.13 2.24
C GLY A 157 -12.94 -10.18 2.23
N LEU A 158 -11.70 -10.68 2.02
CA LEU A 158 -10.49 -9.85 2.01
C LEU A 158 -10.55 -8.75 0.95
N VAL A 159 -10.99 -9.09 -0.26
CA VAL A 159 -11.06 -8.13 -1.36
C VAL A 159 -12.04 -7.01 -1.05
N GLU A 160 -13.19 -7.35 -0.50
CA GLU A 160 -14.22 -6.39 -0.09
C GLU A 160 -13.70 -5.45 1.01
N ARG A 161 -13.03 -5.99 2.02
CA ARG A 161 -12.42 -5.18 3.10
C ARG A 161 -11.32 -4.28 2.57
N TYR A 162 -10.45 -4.82 1.70
CA TYR A 162 -9.40 -4.04 1.04
C TYR A 162 -9.99 -2.89 0.21
N MET A 163 -10.99 -3.17 -0.63
CA MET A 163 -11.63 -2.15 -1.47
C MET A 163 -12.33 -1.08 -0.63
N ALA A 164 -13.03 -1.48 0.44
CA ALA A 164 -13.68 -0.52 1.34
C ALA A 164 -12.67 0.45 2.00
N LYS A 165 -11.46 -0.01 2.30
CA LYS A 165 -10.36 0.84 2.78
C LYS A 165 -9.81 1.76 1.68
N MET A 166 -9.63 1.22 0.48
CA MET A 166 -9.18 2.00 -0.67
C MET A 166 -10.15 3.12 -1.05
N ASP A 167 -11.46 2.86 -0.99
CA ASP A 167 -12.51 3.82 -1.34
C ASP A 167 -12.51 5.06 -0.41
N VAL A 168 -12.06 4.89 0.83
CA VAL A 168 -11.92 6.00 1.79
C VAL A 168 -10.48 6.51 1.91
N LEU A 169 -9.59 6.10 1.00
CA LEU A 169 -8.18 6.48 0.95
C LEU A 169 -7.37 6.04 2.19
N ASP A 170 -7.85 5.02 2.92
CA ASP A 170 -7.13 4.37 4.03
C ASP A 170 -6.15 3.31 3.48
N TYR A 171 -5.10 3.76 2.82
CA TYR A 171 -4.12 2.88 2.17
C TYR A 171 -3.36 2.01 3.17
N GLY A 172 -3.04 2.58 4.34
CA GLY A 172 -2.42 1.84 5.43
C GLY A 172 -3.29 0.69 5.91
N GLY A 173 -4.58 0.95 6.16
CA GLY A 173 -5.54 -0.08 6.53
C GLY A 173 -5.76 -1.12 5.43
N ALA A 174 -5.79 -0.71 4.15
CA ALA A 174 -5.87 -1.63 3.04
C ALA A 174 -4.65 -2.58 2.99
N LYS A 175 -3.44 -2.04 3.20
CA LYS A 175 -2.22 -2.84 3.33
C LYS A 175 -2.33 -3.84 4.50
N ASP A 176 -2.82 -3.40 5.65
CA ASP A 176 -2.90 -4.24 6.84
C ASP A 176 -3.81 -5.47 6.63
N GLU A 177 -4.92 -5.33 5.89
CA GLU A 177 -5.77 -6.46 5.48
C GLU A 177 -4.98 -7.53 4.69
N VAL A 178 -4.14 -7.11 3.77
CA VAL A 178 -3.31 -8.04 2.98
C VAL A 178 -2.19 -8.63 3.82
N MET A 179 -1.55 -7.81 4.66
CA MET A 179 -0.44 -8.25 5.51
C MET A 179 -0.88 -9.25 6.57
N GLU A 180 -2.11 -9.16 7.07
CA GLU A 180 -2.68 -10.16 7.96
C GLU A 180 -2.66 -11.56 7.34
N LEU A 181 -3.12 -11.69 6.09
CA LEU A 181 -3.08 -12.97 5.37
C LEU A 181 -1.65 -13.46 5.12
N ILE A 182 -0.72 -12.56 4.76
CA ILE A 182 0.68 -12.88 4.54
C ILE A 182 1.34 -13.39 5.82
N HIS A 183 1.11 -12.74 6.95
CA HIS A 183 1.63 -13.15 8.25
C HIS A 183 1.05 -14.50 8.67
N ALA A 184 -0.27 -14.66 8.53
CA ALA A 184 -0.95 -15.93 8.82
C ALA A 184 -0.40 -17.07 7.95
N ALA A 185 -0.15 -16.84 6.65
CA ALA A 185 0.44 -17.83 5.76
C ALA A 185 1.87 -18.22 6.17
N ASN A 186 2.69 -17.25 6.56
CA ASN A 186 4.04 -17.52 7.09
C ASN A 186 3.99 -18.33 8.39
N HIS A 187 3.06 -18.04 9.30
CA HIS A 187 2.83 -18.83 10.50
C HIS A 187 2.36 -20.23 10.17
N TYR A 188 1.40 -20.36 9.27
CA TYR A 188 0.87 -21.66 8.85
C TYR A 188 1.97 -22.58 8.29
N ILE A 189 2.87 -22.06 7.44
CA ILE A 189 4.02 -22.83 6.94
C ILE A 189 4.94 -23.26 8.10
N LYS A 190 5.14 -22.39 9.09
CA LYS A 190 5.98 -22.71 10.25
C LYS A 190 5.35 -23.82 11.11
N ASP A 191 4.06 -23.68 11.40
CA ASP A 191 3.36 -24.58 12.31
C ASP A 191 3.03 -25.94 11.70
N SER A 192 2.81 -25.95 10.36
CA SER A 192 2.54 -27.20 9.61
C SER A 192 3.78 -28.01 9.31
N GLU A 193 4.97 -27.41 9.43
CA GLU A 193 6.28 -28.06 9.17
C GLU A 193 6.29 -28.96 7.91
N PRO A 194 5.94 -28.46 6.71
CA PRO A 194 5.79 -29.27 5.49
C PRO A 194 7.06 -30.07 5.14
N TRP A 195 8.21 -29.60 5.55
CA TRP A 195 9.48 -30.35 5.42
C TRP A 195 9.57 -31.60 6.30
N ALA A 196 8.84 -31.65 7.40
CA ALA A 196 8.71 -32.84 8.26
C ALA A 196 7.66 -33.79 7.69
N LEU A 197 6.52 -33.25 7.24
CA LEU A 197 5.44 -34.03 6.61
C LEU A 197 5.93 -34.75 5.33
N ALA A 198 6.75 -34.09 4.52
CA ALA A 198 7.30 -34.68 3.29
C ALA A 198 8.29 -35.84 3.52
N LYS A 199 8.74 -36.07 4.75
CA LYS A 199 9.61 -37.22 5.12
C LYS A 199 8.80 -38.41 5.63
N ASP A 200 7.54 -38.22 5.94
CA ASP A 200 6.64 -39.24 6.49
C ASP A 200 5.70 -39.71 5.39
N GLU A 201 6.12 -40.75 4.62
CA GLU A 201 5.35 -41.31 3.50
C GLU A 201 3.97 -41.87 3.92
N ALA A 202 3.67 -41.93 5.22
CA ALA A 202 2.41 -42.41 5.76
C ALA A 202 1.40 -41.31 6.04
N LYS A 203 1.77 -40.06 5.85
CA LYS A 203 0.92 -38.86 6.06
C LYS A 203 0.68 -38.08 4.80
#